data_0d4333123bfc1df83db804f9ce4074a5
#
_entry.id   0d4333123bfc1df83db804f9ce4074a5
#
_cell.length_a   1.000
_cell.length_b   1.000
_cell.length_c   1.000
_cell.angle_alpha   90.00
_cell.angle_beta   90.00
_cell.angle_gamma   90.00
#
_symmetry.space_group_name_H-M   'P 1'
#
loop_
_entity.id
_entity.type
_entity.pdbx_description
1 polymer ?
#
loop_
_entity_poly.entity_id
_entity_poly.type
_entity_poly.pdbx_seq_one_letter_code
_entity_poly.pdbx_strand_id
1 'polypeptide(L)'
;MRCKSVDRFIVCLGLTLTICLAGCSIEDDIPYPTIVPDITAFTVEGLCDASGEGEGTAEIDNKKRTIHLYVNDMVDIRHLRITHVEVTNDAAVTIDGQCYAASATYAQRQDNADGENATAGSTTGRTAFRTDCSKDITVKVSIWQDYEWTLHVEQVINREIEIEGQVGNAVIDASTNVAIVYVANTESLSHLKVNKFSLGGTHGRVTPDPTAEEHSDFRQHRRFSVQYAWASQATTWDVYVYTTERTIEPTLDVATNEQGFTVLSGTRPNGIIPTAEYRAEGEETWTTVAPELVKLPTSTSYEIAFDALHNDIQYYCRVTFGDKTLEGEPFYFVGEQLKNSSFENWQIKGDEKRPLYLPWGEGEEPFWDTGNHGATTVGASNSTYAEEDGRRYACLQSKYIVIKFAAGNIFTGSYLATDGSNGVLSFGRPFTSRPQRMTFDFQYKSSTITRTGGEWQNAWGAYITRQLYEGLKGRPDSCNVYIALGDWEPTTYKGKESPYLIKTRPSELHLLDLNNDHLIGYGQMTCGKDVSTWQHETIEIKYRNERKPKYIIVVASSSKYGDYFTGGESSLLKIDDFKLIY
;
A
#
# COMPACT_ATOMS: atom_id res chain seq x y z
N MET A 1 -63.08 -61.87 -15.00
CA MET A 1 -61.98 -62.22 -14.09
C MET A 1 -60.64 -61.88 -14.72
N ARG A 2 -60.20 -60.67 -14.65
CA ARG A 2 -58.84 -60.25 -14.99
C ARG A 2 -58.67 -58.83 -14.45
N CYS A 3 -57.52 -58.56 -13.83
CA CYS A 3 -57.08 -57.27 -13.42
C CYS A 3 -57.35 -56.83 -11.94
N LYS A 4 -56.84 -57.57 -10.98
CA LYS A 4 -56.64 -57.08 -9.61
C LYS A 4 -55.26 -57.43 -9.02
N SER A 5 -54.39 -58.09 -9.77
CA SER A 5 -53.08 -58.50 -9.29
C SER A 5 -51.93 -57.55 -9.78
N VAL A 6 -52.17 -56.77 -10.80
CA VAL A 6 -51.13 -55.85 -11.38
C VAL A 6 -51.02 -54.55 -10.58
N ASP A 7 -52.15 -54.05 -10.07
CA ASP A 7 -52.15 -52.81 -9.31
C ASP A 7 -51.45 -52.90 -7.92
N ARG A 8 -51.48 -54.11 -7.34
CA ARG A 8 -50.78 -54.34 -6.07
C ARG A 8 -49.27 -54.48 -6.23
N PHE A 9 -48.82 -54.94 -7.41
CA PHE A 9 -47.36 -55.04 -7.68
C PHE A 9 -46.72 -53.68 -8.00
N ILE A 10 -47.47 -52.82 -8.70
CA ILE A 10 -47.01 -51.45 -9.02
C ILE A 10 -46.96 -50.57 -7.75
N VAL A 11 -47.93 -50.71 -6.84
CA VAL A 11 -47.94 -49.98 -5.56
C VAL A 11 -46.83 -50.45 -4.63
N CYS A 12 -46.55 -51.78 -4.59
CA CYS A 12 -45.40 -52.26 -3.81
C CYS A 12 -44.06 -51.88 -4.43
N LEU A 13 -43.94 -51.84 -5.77
CA LEU A 13 -42.69 -51.40 -6.42
C LEU A 13 -42.50 -49.88 -6.28
N GLY A 14 -43.59 -49.09 -6.32
CA GLY A 14 -43.56 -47.66 -6.07
C GLY A 14 -43.18 -47.32 -4.61
N LEU A 15 -43.69 -48.11 -3.63
CA LEU A 15 -43.37 -47.88 -2.23
C LEU A 15 -41.94 -48.32 -1.88
N THR A 16 -41.42 -49.40 -2.48
CA THR A 16 -40.01 -49.79 -2.30
C THR A 16 -39.03 -48.85 -3.00
N LEU A 17 -39.40 -48.26 -4.15
CA LEU A 17 -38.55 -47.26 -4.81
C LEU A 17 -38.57 -45.92 -4.07
N THR A 18 -39.68 -45.55 -3.42
CA THR A 18 -39.76 -44.32 -2.59
C THR A 18 -39.01 -44.47 -1.25
N ILE A 19 -38.90 -45.68 -0.71
CA ILE A 19 -38.14 -45.95 0.51
C ILE A 19 -36.63 -46.03 0.21
N CYS A 20 -36.24 -46.43 -1.01
CA CYS A 20 -34.81 -46.39 -1.41
C CYS A 20 -34.31 -44.99 -1.83
N LEU A 21 -35.21 -44.01 -2.07
CA LEU A 21 -34.86 -42.63 -2.32
C LEU A 21 -34.89 -41.77 -1.03
N ALA A 22 -35.37 -42.29 0.08
CA ALA A 22 -35.18 -41.76 1.41
C ALA A 22 -33.92 -42.35 2.06
N GLY A 23 -32.91 -42.63 1.25
CA GLY A 23 -31.55 -42.86 1.72
C GLY A 23 -31.04 -41.55 2.34
N CYS A 24 -30.81 -41.63 3.64
CA CYS A 24 -30.18 -40.58 4.47
C CYS A 24 -29.20 -39.72 3.69
N SER A 25 -29.63 -38.54 3.29
CA SER A 25 -28.73 -37.41 3.41
C SER A 25 -28.59 -37.18 4.91
N ILE A 26 -27.61 -37.77 5.53
CA ILE A 26 -27.05 -37.23 6.75
C ILE A 26 -26.45 -35.90 6.26
N GLU A 27 -27.24 -34.82 6.28
CA GLU A 27 -26.66 -33.50 6.34
C GLU A 27 -25.86 -33.52 7.62
N ASP A 28 -24.55 -33.51 7.46
CA ASP A 28 -23.62 -33.31 8.56
C ASP A 28 -23.83 -31.86 8.98
N ASP A 29 -24.82 -31.62 9.84
CA ASP A 29 -25.18 -30.32 10.41
C ASP A 29 -24.14 -29.83 11.43
N ILE A 30 -22.97 -30.44 11.46
CA ILE A 30 -21.83 -29.90 12.18
C ILE A 30 -21.11 -28.97 11.20
N PRO A 31 -21.22 -27.65 11.35
CA PRO A 31 -20.40 -26.74 10.57
C PRO A 31 -18.95 -26.93 11.01
N TYR A 32 -18.25 -27.82 10.34
CA TYR A 32 -16.80 -27.82 10.45
C TYR A 32 -16.33 -26.47 9.94
N PRO A 33 -15.67 -25.65 10.76
CA PRO A 33 -15.10 -24.42 10.26
C PRO A 33 -14.14 -24.80 9.13
N THR A 34 -14.40 -24.32 7.94
CA THR A 34 -13.48 -24.48 6.81
C THR A 34 -12.24 -23.65 7.18
N ILE A 35 -11.23 -24.30 7.72
CA ILE A 35 -9.98 -23.65 8.03
C ILE A 35 -9.19 -23.60 6.73
N VAL A 36 -9.12 -22.42 6.14
CA VAL A 36 -8.27 -22.15 5.00
C VAL A 36 -6.94 -21.61 5.53
N PRO A 37 -5.82 -22.29 5.30
CA PRO A 37 -4.52 -21.74 5.69
C PRO A 37 -4.14 -20.59 4.76
N ASP A 38 -3.46 -19.59 5.34
CA ASP A 38 -2.85 -18.48 4.61
C ASP A 38 -1.32 -18.61 4.68
N ILE A 39 -0.64 -18.16 3.64
CA ILE A 39 0.80 -17.93 3.68
C ILE A 39 0.99 -16.50 4.20
N THR A 40 1.74 -16.35 5.30
CA THR A 40 1.98 -15.06 5.97
C THR A 40 3.36 -14.49 5.70
N ALA A 41 4.34 -15.34 5.36
CA ALA A 41 5.66 -14.91 4.92
C ALA A 41 6.26 -15.91 3.93
N PHE A 42 7.01 -15.40 2.97
CA PHE A 42 7.77 -16.20 2.03
C PHE A 42 9.09 -15.50 1.71
N THR A 43 10.23 -16.12 2.00
CA THR A 43 11.54 -15.53 1.72
C THR A 43 12.46 -16.51 1.02
N VAL A 44 13.32 -15.96 0.18
CA VAL A 44 14.29 -16.70 -0.61
C VAL A 44 15.67 -16.05 -0.50
N GLU A 45 16.73 -16.76 -0.89
CA GLU A 45 18.05 -16.13 -1.04
C GLU A 45 18.01 -15.08 -2.15
N GLY A 46 18.69 -13.95 -1.94
CA GLY A 46 18.75 -12.88 -2.92
C GLY A 46 17.44 -12.09 -3.11
N LEU A 47 16.47 -12.22 -2.19
CA LEU A 47 15.24 -11.45 -2.23
C LEU A 47 15.55 -9.95 -2.28
N CYS A 48 14.97 -9.24 -3.25
CA CYS A 48 15.20 -7.83 -3.51
C CYS A 48 13.89 -7.15 -3.93
N ASP A 49 13.93 -5.84 -4.09
CA ASP A 49 12.85 -5.08 -4.71
C ASP A 49 12.89 -5.19 -6.25
N ALA A 50 11.93 -4.58 -6.93
CA ALA A 50 11.84 -4.57 -8.39
C ALA A 50 13.04 -3.88 -9.10
N SER A 51 13.85 -3.09 -8.38
CA SER A 51 15.09 -2.51 -8.91
C SER A 51 16.26 -3.52 -8.92
N GLY A 52 16.19 -4.57 -8.12
CA GLY A 52 17.25 -5.56 -7.94
C GLY A 52 18.31 -5.18 -6.91
N GLU A 53 18.23 -4.00 -6.28
CA GLU A 53 19.28 -3.45 -5.40
C GLU A 53 18.80 -3.21 -3.96
N GLY A 54 17.48 -2.97 -3.76
CA GLY A 54 16.88 -2.72 -2.45
C GLY A 54 16.46 -3.99 -1.71
N GLU A 55 16.10 -3.84 -0.43
CA GLU A 55 15.45 -4.91 0.33
C GLU A 55 14.04 -5.18 -0.23
N GLY A 56 13.74 -6.43 -0.56
CA GLY A 56 12.47 -6.86 -1.11
C GLY A 56 11.62 -7.63 -0.12
N THR A 57 10.33 -7.69 -0.41
CA THR A 57 9.36 -8.53 0.29
C THR A 57 8.52 -9.29 -0.74
N ALA A 58 8.08 -10.50 -0.40
CA ALA A 58 7.16 -11.24 -1.27
C ALA A 58 5.77 -10.60 -1.24
N GLU A 59 5.18 -10.39 -2.40
CA GLU A 59 3.78 -10.01 -2.56
C GLU A 59 2.91 -11.27 -2.50
N ILE A 60 2.15 -11.42 -1.41
CA ILE A 60 1.34 -12.61 -1.14
C ILE A 60 -0.14 -12.23 -1.22
N ASP A 61 -0.84 -12.75 -2.23
CA ASP A 61 -2.30 -12.64 -2.36
C ASP A 61 -2.97 -13.96 -1.99
N ASN A 62 -3.40 -14.09 -0.75
CA ASN A 62 -4.06 -15.30 -0.24
C ASN A 62 -5.45 -15.53 -0.85
N LYS A 63 -6.09 -14.51 -1.43
CA LYS A 63 -7.38 -14.67 -2.13
C LYS A 63 -7.19 -15.27 -3.51
N LYS A 64 -6.22 -14.77 -4.27
CA LYS A 64 -5.86 -15.29 -5.59
C LYS A 64 -4.93 -16.50 -5.49
N ARG A 65 -4.33 -16.72 -4.32
CA ARG A 65 -3.32 -17.73 -4.05
C ARG A 65 -2.11 -17.59 -4.97
N THR A 66 -1.55 -16.40 -4.98
CA THR A 66 -0.34 -16.10 -5.71
C THR A 66 0.73 -15.52 -4.79
N ILE A 67 1.97 -15.83 -5.09
CA ILE A 67 3.15 -15.28 -4.44
C ILE A 67 4.04 -14.75 -5.56
N HIS A 68 4.36 -13.47 -5.52
CA HIS A 68 5.28 -12.84 -6.45
C HIS A 68 6.44 -12.22 -5.69
N LEU A 69 7.65 -12.42 -6.19
CA LEU A 69 8.86 -11.84 -5.58
C LEU A 69 9.98 -11.66 -6.61
N TYR A 70 10.88 -10.75 -6.29
CA TYR A 70 12.08 -10.47 -7.09
C TYR A 70 13.32 -11.03 -6.40
N VAL A 71 14.26 -11.52 -7.21
CA VAL A 71 15.59 -11.92 -6.73
C VAL A 71 16.67 -11.22 -7.56
N ASN A 72 17.76 -10.87 -6.91
CA ASN A 72 18.86 -10.16 -7.53
C ASN A 72 19.74 -11.08 -8.44
N ASP A 73 20.72 -10.48 -9.06
CA ASP A 73 21.65 -11.13 -10.00
C ASP A 73 22.74 -12.00 -9.33
N MET A 74 22.72 -12.15 -8.00
CA MET A 74 23.69 -12.96 -7.27
C MET A 74 23.28 -14.44 -7.16
N VAL A 75 22.02 -14.78 -7.41
CA VAL A 75 21.47 -16.12 -7.22
C VAL A 75 21.15 -16.82 -8.53
N ASP A 76 21.25 -18.15 -8.57
CA ASP A 76 20.75 -18.95 -9.70
C ASP A 76 19.29 -19.31 -9.48
N ILE A 77 18.39 -18.66 -10.20
CA ILE A 77 16.94 -18.89 -10.11
C ILE A 77 16.55 -20.36 -10.39
N ARG A 78 17.38 -21.12 -11.12
CA ARG A 78 17.16 -22.56 -11.39
C ARG A 78 17.52 -23.46 -10.20
N HIS A 79 18.20 -22.89 -9.20
CA HIS A 79 18.59 -23.57 -7.97
C HIS A 79 18.36 -22.69 -6.76
N LEU A 80 17.27 -21.93 -6.78
CA LEU A 80 16.94 -20.93 -5.77
C LEU A 80 16.65 -21.59 -4.41
N ARG A 81 17.27 -21.07 -3.36
CA ARG A 81 17.05 -21.53 -2.00
C ARG A 81 15.88 -20.79 -1.38
N ILE A 82 14.88 -21.56 -0.97
CA ILE A 82 13.79 -21.07 -0.11
C ILE A 82 14.32 -21.00 1.32
N THR A 83 14.34 -19.82 1.92
CA THR A 83 14.93 -19.60 3.25
C THR A 83 13.90 -19.67 4.35
N HIS A 84 12.68 -19.19 4.10
CA HIS A 84 11.61 -19.21 5.09
C HIS A 84 10.24 -19.18 4.43
N VAL A 85 9.29 -19.97 5.00
CA VAL A 85 7.87 -19.92 4.67
C VAL A 85 7.10 -20.00 5.98
N GLU A 86 6.21 -19.06 6.19
CA GLU A 86 5.32 -19.03 7.35
C GLU A 86 3.87 -19.19 6.89
N VAL A 87 3.14 -20.08 7.58
CA VAL A 87 1.74 -20.38 7.26
C VAL A 87 0.91 -20.39 8.54
N THR A 88 -0.36 -20.08 8.41
CA THR A 88 -1.30 -20.16 9.52
C THR A 88 -1.71 -21.61 9.80
N ASN A 89 -2.20 -21.85 11.03
CA ASN A 89 -2.82 -23.12 11.46
C ASN A 89 -1.92 -24.35 11.39
N ASP A 90 -0.60 -24.20 11.57
CA ASP A 90 0.37 -25.31 11.54
C ASP A 90 0.20 -26.22 10.31
N ALA A 91 -0.02 -25.63 9.16
CA ALA A 91 -0.23 -26.34 7.91
C ALA A 91 1.08 -26.94 7.38
N ALA A 92 0.99 -28.08 6.72
CA ALA A 92 2.13 -28.63 5.98
C ALA A 92 2.35 -27.87 4.69
N VAL A 93 3.62 -27.68 4.30
CA VAL A 93 4.00 -26.97 3.07
C VAL A 93 4.78 -27.89 2.16
N THR A 94 4.32 -27.99 0.91
CA THR A 94 5.01 -28.71 -0.17
C THR A 94 5.31 -27.70 -1.29
N ILE A 95 6.53 -27.66 -1.78
CA ILE A 95 6.97 -26.76 -2.83
C ILE A 95 7.49 -27.61 -4.00
N ASP A 96 6.94 -27.39 -5.19
CA ASP A 96 7.28 -28.16 -6.39
C ASP A 96 7.24 -29.69 -6.15
N GLY A 97 6.20 -30.15 -5.47
CA GLY A 97 6.02 -31.58 -5.13
C GLY A 97 6.92 -32.12 -4.02
N GLN A 98 7.82 -31.31 -3.45
CA GLN A 98 8.73 -31.72 -2.37
C GLN A 98 8.29 -31.15 -1.02
N CYS A 99 8.30 -31.96 0.02
CA CYS A 99 7.94 -31.51 1.37
C CYS A 99 8.94 -30.48 1.87
N TYR A 100 8.47 -29.24 2.10
CA TYR A 100 9.26 -28.17 2.72
C TYR A 100 9.14 -28.20 4.25
N ALA A 101 7.92 -28.27 4.76
CA ALA A 101 7.63 -28.36 6.18
C ALA A 101 6.45 -29.33 6.41
N ALA A 102 6.60 -30.24 7.37
CA ALA A 102 5.52 -31.10 7.82
C ALA A 102 4.88 -30.50 9.08
N SER A 103 3.53 -30.40 9.12
CA SER A 103 2.86 -30.09 10.38
C SER A 103 2.87 -31.28 11.33
N ALA A 104 2.84 -31.01 12.62
CA ALA A 104 2.71 -32.09 13.64
C ALA A 104 1.43 -32.93 13.40
N THR A 105 0.36 -32.29 12.97
CA THR A 105 -0.92 -32.93 12.66
C THR A 105 -0.86 -33.79 11.39
N TYR A 106 -0.09 -33.37 10.39
CA TYR A 106 0.09 -34.10 9.13
C TYR A 106 0.97 -35.32 9.30
N ALA A 107 2.04 -35.22 10.10
CA ALA A 107 2.92 -36.37 10.46
C ALA A 107 2.12 -37.48 11.12
N GLN A 108 1.24 -37.20 12.08
CA GLN A 108 0.38 -38.17 12.72
C GLN A 108 -0.57 -38.92 11.78
N ARG A 109 -0.94 -38.29 10.63
CA ARG A 109 -1.82 -38.94 9.64
C ARG A 109 -1.09 -39.87 8.71
N GLN A 110 0.13 -39.53 8.30
CA GLN A 110 0.96 -40.45 7.50
C GLN A 110 1.33 -41.71 8.28
N ASP A 111 1.64 -41.58 9.58
CA ASP A 111 1.90 -42.71 10.44
C ASP A 111 0.71 -43.69 10.54
N ASN A 112 -0.51 -43.20 10.38
CA ASN A 112 -1.72 -44.05 10.40
C ASN A 112 -2.02 -44.69 9.04
N ALA A 113 -1.48 -44.16 7.93
CA ALA A 113 -1.71 -44.66 6.58
C ALA A 113 -0.67 -45.68 6.12
N ASP A 114 0.60 -45.53 6.50
CA ASP A 114 1.72 -46.30 5.96
C ASP A 114 2.45 -47.20 6.97
N GLY A 115 2.09 -47.20 8.25
CA GLY A 115 2.58 -48.18 9.27
C GLY A 115 4.09 -48.20 9.54
N GLU A 116 4.86 -47.19 9.09
CA GLU A 116 6.30 -47.08 9.39
C GLU A 116 6.62 -45.69 10.00
N ASN A 117 7.33 -45.76 11.14
CA ASN A 117 7.72 -44.63 11.98
C ASN A 117 8.43 -43.48 11.23
N ALA A 118 7.75 -42.41 10.94
CA ALA A 118 8.38 -41.14 10.60
C ALA A 118 8.65 -40.35 11.89
N THR A 119 9.88 -40.27 12.31
CA THR A 119 10.32 -39.45 13.44
C THR A 119 10.03 -37.98 13.16
N ALA A 120 9.19 -37.35 13.98
CA ALA A 120 8.90 -35.91 13.95
C ALA A 120 10.21 -35.11 13.97
N GLY A 121 10.63 -34.60 12.81
CA GLY A 121 11.83 -33.79 12.66
C GLY A 121 11.55 -32.34 13.07
N SER A 122 12.25 -31.92 14.09
CA SER A 122 12.40 -30.55 14.58
C SER A 122 12.44 -29.51 13.45
N THR A 123 11.70 -28.41 13.59
CA THR A 123 11.66 -27.23 12.71
C THR A 123 12.97 -26.41 12.68
N THR A 124 14.05 -26.89 13.24
CA THR A 124 15.37 -26.25 13.24
C THR A 124 16.27 -26.90 12.20
N GLY A 125 16.47 -26.20 11.07
CA GLY A 125 17.64 -26.44 10.23
C GLY A 125 17.44 -27.09 8.86
N ARG A 126 16.51 -26.61 8.03
CA ARG A 126 16.57 -26.92 6.60
C ARG A 126 17.34 -25.86 5.83
N THR A 127 18.66 -25.90 5.95
CA THR A 127 19.60 -24.99 5.27
C THR A 127 19.75 -25.24 3.76
N ALA A 128 18.97 -26.12 3.13
CA ALA A 128 19.27 -26.60 1.78
C ALA A 128 18.06 -26.89 0.87
N PHE A 129 16.85 -26.35 1.14
CA PHE A 129 15.77 -26.55 0.19
C PHE A 129 15.98 -25.66 -1.03
N ARG A 130 16.21 -26.27 -2.19
CA ARG A 130 16.43 -25.58 -3.47
C ARG A 130 15.48 -26.12 -4.51
N THR A 131 14.98 -25.24 -5.36
CA THR A 131 14.08 -25.59 -6.45
C THR A 131 14.34 -24.71 -7.66
N ASP A 132 13.88 -25.15 -8.84
CA ASP A 132 13.95 -24.39 -10.08
C ASP A 132 12.75 -23.44 -10.17
N CYS A 133 13.00 -22.16 -9.95
CA CYS A 133 12.00 -21.09 -10.03
C CYS A 133 12.08 -20.31 -11.36
N SER A 134 12.75 -20.86 -12.40
CA SER A 134 12.75 -20.22 -13.73
C SER A 134 11.40 -20.26 -14.44
N LYS A 135 10.43 -20.95 -13.86
CA LYS A 135 9.01 -20.99 -14.25
C LYS A 135 8.17 -20.93 -12.97
N ASP A 136 6.91 -20.61 -13.15
CA ASP A 136 5.94 -20.68 -12.07
C ASP A 136 5.92 -22.08 -11.46
N ILE A 137 5.99 -22.15 -10.15
CA ILE A 137 5.92 -23.41 -9.39
C ILE A 137 4.76 -23.41 -8.40
N THR A 138 4.31 -24.62 -8.05
CA THR A 138 3.22 -24.79 -7.09
C THR A 138 3.73 -24.85 -5.67
N VAL A 139 3.19 -24.00 -4.80
CA VAL A 139 3.31 -24.08 -3.35
C VAL A 139 1.98 -24.60 -2.80
N LYS A 140 2.00 -25.81 -2.25
CA LYS A 140 0.83 -26.46 -1.69
C LYS A 140 0.86 -26.37 -0.17
N VAL A 141 -0.22 -25.88 0.41
CA VAL A 141 -0.41 -25.78 1.85
C VAL A 141 -1.56 -26.69 2.26
N SER A 142 -1.32 -27.61 3.17
CA SER A 142 -2.24 -28.71 3.50
C SER A 142 -2.52 -28.76 5.01
N ILE A 143 -3.81 -28.78 5.38
CA ILE A 143 -4.27 -29.11 6.74
C ILE A 143 -5.15 -30.37 6.64
N TRP A 144 -6.40 -30.22 6.18
CA TRP A 144 -7.36 -31.29 5.95
C TRP A 144 -7.60 -31.54 4.45
N GLN A 145 -7.32 -30.54 3.65
CA GLN A 145 -7.33 -30.58 2.19
C GLN A 145 -6.18 -29.71 1.69
N ASP A 146 -5.85 -29.91 0.43
CA ASP A 146 -4.77 -29.20 -0.23
C ASP A 146 -5.25 -27.85 -0.79
N TYR A 147 -4.47 -26.81 -0.58
CA TYR A 147 -4.63 -25.51 -1.16
C TYR A 147 -3.36 -25.16 -1.93
N GLU A 148 -3.50 -24.70 -3.16
CA GLU A 148 -2.36 -24.46 -4.06
C GLU A 148 -2.21 -22.97 -4.33
N TRP A 149 -0.99 -22.47 -4.14
CA TRP A 149 -0.53 -21.13 -4.55
C TRP A 149 0.41 -21.29 -5.74
N THR A 150 0.39 -20.29 -6.63
CA THR A 150 1.39 -20.16 -7.69
C THR A 150 2.49 -19.23 -7.19
N LEU A 151 3.72 -19.71 -7.14
CA LEU A 151 4.91 -18.90 -6.89
C LEU A 151 5.50 -18.45 -8.21
N HIS A 152 5.53 -17.15 -8.42
CA HIS A 152 6.21 -16.48 -9.52
C HIS A 152 7.45 -15.77 -8.99
N VAL A 153 8.61 -16.09 -9.53
CA VAL A 153 9.90 -15.47 -9.16
C VAL A 153 10.46 -14.77 -10.38
N GLU A 154 10.74 -13.49 -10.25
CA GLU A 154 11.39 -12.71 -11.29
C GLU A 154 12.82 -12.39 -10.91
N GLN A 155 13.78 -12.80 -11.76
CA GLN A 155 15.18 -12.45 -11.54
C GLN A 155 15.50 -11.11 -12.19
N VAL A 156 15.91 -10.14 -11.38
CA VAL A 156 16.31 -8.81 -11.85
C VAL A 156 17.80 -8.83 -12.19
N ILE A 157 18.09 -8.74 -13.46
CA ILE A 157 19.47 -8.61 -13.96
C ILE A 157 19.54 -7.28 -14.71
N ASN A 158 20.09 -6.25 -14.06
CA ASN A 158 20.23 -4.92 -14.63
C ASN A 158 21.33 -4.91 -15.69
N ARG A 159 20.93 -4.91 -16.96
CA ARG A 159 21.85 -4.87 -18.10
C ARG A 159 21.86 -3.48 -18.69
N GLU A 160 23.05 -2.94 -18.85
CA GLU A 160 23.23 -1.60 -19.39
C GLU A 160 24.54 -1.48 -20.14
N ILE A 161 24.50 -0.80 -21.29
CA ILE A 161 25.69 -0.34 -22.02
C ILE A 161 25.55 1.14 -22.27
N GLU A 162 26.56 1.90 -21.85
CA GLU A 162 26.65 3.33 -22.05
C GLU A 162 28.00 3.68 -22.69
N ILE A 163 27.95 4.21 -23.90
CA ILE A 163 29.13 4.57 -24.72
C ILE A 163 29.05 6.07 -25.01
N GLU A 164 30.17 6.77 -25.01
CA GLU A 164 30.22 8.19 -25.37
C GLU A 164 29.62 8.42 -26.77
N GLY A 165 28.80 9.45 -26.93
CA GLY A 165 28.08 9.72 -28.18
C GLY A 165 26.92 8.75 -28.48
N GLN A 166 26.51 7.90 -27.52
CA GLN A 166 25.40 6.98 -27.71
C GLN A 166 24.09 7.69 -27.97
N VAL A 167 23.34 7.17 -28.94
CA VAL A 167 22.01 7.67 -29.33
C VAL A 167 20.96 6.61 -28.98
N GLY A 168 20.16 6.89 -27.98
CA GLY A 168 19.17 5.96 -27.45
C GLY A 168 19.76 4.91 -26.52
N ASN A 169 18.90 4.03 -26.01
CA ASN A 169 19.33 2.91 -25.17
C ASN A 169 19.95 1.80 -26.02
N ALA A 170 20.88 1.06 -25.46
CA ALA A 170 21.35 -0.18 -26.05
C ALA A 170 20.18 -1.18 -26.17
N VAL A 171 20.09 -1.86 -27.30
CA VAL A 171 19.17 -2.98 -27.51
C VAL A 171 19.89 -4.23 -27.02
N ILE A 172 19.45 -4.81 -25.92
CA ILE A 172 20.09 -5.96 -25.28
C ILE A 172 19.13 -7.15 -25.31
N ASP A 173 19.50 -8.18 -26.06
CA ASP A 173 18.76 -9.43 -26.15
C ASP A 173 19.49 -10.54 -25.39
N ALA A 174 19.03 -10.87 -24.21
CA ALA A 174 19.58 -11.92 -23.38
C ALA A 174 19.27 -13.33 -23.87
N SER A 175 18.31 -13.50 -24.76
CA SER A 175 17.94 -14.81 -25.31
C SER A 175 18.95 -15.26 -26.41
N THR A 176 19.51 -14.30 -27.12
CA THR A 176 20.50 -14.52 -28.17
C THR A 176 21.93 -14.13 -27.78
N ASN A 177 22.09 -13.48 -26.61
CA ASN A 177 23.34 -12.91 -26.12
C ASN A 177 23.92 -11.85 -27.08
N VAL A 178 23.08 -10.98 -27.60
CA VAL A 178 23.44 -9.91 -28.50
C VAL A 178 23.09 -8.56 -27.91
N ALA A 179 24.01 -7.61 -28.06
CA ALA A 179 23.74 -6.21 -27.75
C ALA A 179 24.07 -5.33 -28.97
N ILE A 180 23.20 -4.35 -29.24
CA ILE A 180 23.35 -3.37 -30.32
C ILE A 180 23.32 -1.98 -29.74
N VAL A 181 24.31 -1.17 -30.02
CA VAL A 181 24.42 0.21 -29.59
C VAL A 181 24.53 1.12 -30.83
N TYR A 182 23.83 2.23 -30.81
CA TYR A 182 23.95 3.27 -31.80
C TYR A 182 24.67 4.47 -31.22
N VAL A 183 25.65 5.02 -31.94
CA VAL A 183 26.37 6.25 -31.59
C VAL A 183 26.17 7.30 -32.69
N ALA A 184 26.36 8.58 -32.35
CA ALA A 184 26.28 9.65 -33.33
C ALA A 184 27.27 9.42 -34.48
N ASN A 185 26.91 9.85 -35.71
CA ASN A 185 27.76 9.68 -36.88
C ASN A 185 29.05 10.53 -36.83
N THR A 186 29.16 11.44 -35.86
CA THR A 186 30.36 12.21 -35.54
C THR A 186 31.41 11.43 -34.76
N GLU A 187 31.01 10.31 -34.15
CA GLU A 187 31.89 9.48 -33.32
C GLU A 187 32.77 8.57 -34.14
N SER A 188 34.00 8.40 -33.69
CA SER A 188 34.94 7.46 -34.29
C SER A 188 34.79 6.08 -33.65
N LEU A 189 34.28 5.10 -34.38
CA LEU A 189 34.16 3.71 -33.92
C LEU A 189 35.51 3.07 -33.53
N SER A 190 36.66 3.66 -33.89
CA SER A 190 37.98 3.14 -33.52
C SER A 190 38.40 3.51 -32.08
N HIS A 191 37.78 4.49 -31.47
CA HIS A 191 38.15 5.00 -30.14
C HIS A 191 36.89 5.47 -29.40
N LEU A 192 36.03 4.55 -29.03
CA LEU A 192 34.83 4.84 -28.27
C LEU A 192 35.05 4.62 -26.77
N LYS A 193 34.82 5.64 -25.97
CA LYS A 193 34.86 5.51 -24.52
C LYS A 193 33.60 4.84 -24.00
N VAL A 194 33.78 3.72 -23.34
CA VAL A 194 32.68 3.01 -22.66
C VAL A 194 32.58 3.52 -21.22
N ASN A 195 31.47 4.15 -20.87
CA ASN A 195 31.24 4.70 -19.54
C ASN A 195 30.63 3.67 -18.59
N LYS A 196 29.76 2.80 -19.10
CA LYS A 196 29.12 1.73 -18.34
C LYS A 196 28.92 0.49 -19.22
N PHE A 197 29.15 -0.68 -18.66
CA PHE A 197 28.97 -1.92 -19.37
C PHE A 197 28.63 -3.06 -18.39
N SER A 198 27.37 -3.40 -18.32
CA SER A 198 26.85 -4.45 -17.45
C SER A 198 25.91 -5.35 -18.25
N LEU A 199 26.39 -6.50 -18.66
CA LEU A 199 25.60 -7.53 -19.37
C LEU A 199 25.22 -8.71 -18.45
N GLY A 200 25.97 -8.90 -17.37
CA GLY A 200 25.73 -9.95 -16.38
C GLY A 200 25.04 -9.47 -15.10
N GLY A 201 24.55 -8.23 -15.08
CA GLY A 201 24.03 -7.56 -13.89
C GLY A 201 25.14 -6.81 -13.13
N THR A 202 24.77 -6.21 -12.01
CA THR A 202 25.67 -5.39 -11.17
C THR A 202 26.84 -6.20 -10.61
N HIS A 203 26.62 -7.47 -10.28
CA HIS A 203 27.62 -8.39 -9.71
C HIS A 203 28.24 -9.33 -10.74
N GLY A 204 27.81 -9.26 -11.99
CA GLY A 204 28.39 -10.03 -13.09
C GLY A 204 29.76 -9.50 -13.50
N ARG A 205 30.56 -10.35 -14.14
CA ARG A 205 31.89 -9.99 -14.63
C ARG A 205 31.97 -10.08 -16.16
N VAL A 206 32.54 -9.08 -16.79
CA VAL A 206 32.75 -9.01 -18.22
C VAL A 206 34.24 -9.07 -18.52
N THR A 207 34.65 -9.91 -19.51
CA THR A 207 36.03 -10.08 -19.91
C THR A 207 36.12 -10.13 -21.44
N PRO A 208 37.03 -9.39 -22.09
CA PRO A 208 37.95 -8.42 -21.51
C PRO A 208 37.18 -7.22 -20.90
N ASP A 209 37.86 -6.40 -20.10
CA ASP A 209 37.25 -5.19 -19.53
C ASP A 209 36.87 -4.22 -20.67
N PRO A 210 35.57 -3.98 -20.89
CA PRO A 210 35.13 -3.14 -22.01
C PRO A 210 35.43 -1.64 -21.80
N THR A 211 35.74 -1.21 -20.57
CA THR A 211 36.08 0.19 -20.25
C THR A 211 37.55 0.52 -20.48
N ALA A 212 38.39 -0.48 -20.68
CA ALA A 212 39.79 -0.28 -20.94
C ALA A 212 40.03 0.29 -22.37
N GLU A 213 40.92 1.29 -22.50
CA GLU A 213 41.21 2.00 -23.75
C GLU A 213 41.60 1.06 -24.89
N GLU A 214 42.34 -0.01 -24.61
CA GLU A 214 42.73 -1.05 -25.57
C GLU A 214 41.54 -1.82 -26.16
N HIS A 215 40.36 -1.68 -25.59
CA HIS A 215 39.13 -2.32 -26.03
C HIS A 215 38.12 -1.34 -26.63
N SER A 216 38.52 -0.11 -26.93
CA SER A 216 37.68 0.97 -27.44
C SER A 216 37.35 0.88 -28.96
N ASP A 217 37.95 -0.05 -29.72
CA ASP A 217 37.71 -0.21 -31.14
C ASP A 217 36.50 -1.10 -31.43
N PHE A 218 35.40 -0.49 -31.91
CA PHE A 218 34.13 -1.11 -32.28
C PHE A 218 33.82 -1.04 -33.78
N ARG A 219 34.84 -0.84 -34.63
CA ARG A 219 34.66 -0.89 -36.10
C ARG A 219 34.13 -2.24 -36.60
N GLN A 220 34.33 -3.28 -35.82
CA GLN A 220 33.68 -4.59 -35.98
C GLN A 220 33.02 -4.99 -34.68
N HIS A 221 32.08 -5.95 -34.73
CA HIS A 221 31.46 -6.47 -33.50
C HIS A 221 32.54 -7.02 -32.56
N ARG A 222 32.29 -6.85 -31.28
CA ARG A 222 33.19 -7.35 -30.23
C ARG A 222 32.52 -8.47 -29.48
N ARG A 223 33.36 -9.45 -29.09
CA ARG A 223 32.91 -10.55 -28.21
C ARG A 223 33.40 -10.33 -26.81
N PHE A 224 32.47 -10.46 -25.87
CA PHE A 224 32.74 -10.40 -24.45
C PHE A 224 32.28 -11.68 -23.77
N SER A 225 33.10 -12.17 -22.86
CA SER A 225 32.78 -13.29 -21.99
C SER A 225 32.12 -12.73 -20.74
N VAL A 226 30.84 -13.00 -20.56
CA VAL A 226 30.02 -12.52 -19.44
C VAL A 226 29.78 -13.64 -18.46
N GLN A 227 30.28 -13.51 -17.25
CA GLN A 227 30.10 -14.46 -16.17
C GLN A 227 29.12 -13.87 -15.16
N TYR A 228 27.96 -14.49 -14.99
CA TYR A 228 27.02 -14.13 -13.95
C TYR A 228 27.59 -14.48 -12.57
N ALA A 229 27.21 -13.74 -11.53
CA ALA A 229 27.74 -13.91 -10.18
C ALA A 229 27.57 -15.34 -9.62
N TRP A 230 26.49 -15.99 -10.01
CA TRP A 230 26.15 -17.36 -9.62
C TRP A 230 26.71 -18.45 -10.56
N ALA A 231 27.18 -18.08 -11.75
CA ALA A 231 27.58 -19.04 -12.77
C ALA A 231 29.06 -19.43 -12.67
N SER A 232 29.36 -20.73 -12.82
CA SER A 232 30.75 -21.23 -12.89
C SER A 232 31.37 -21.04 -14.25
N GLN A 233 30.55 -20.88 -15.30
CA GLN A 233 31.01 -20.69 -16.70
C GLN A 233 30.46 -19.37 -17.23
N ALA A 234 31.28 -18.75 -18.07
CA ALA A 234 30.88 -17.51 -18.73
C ALA A 234 30.12 -17.81 -20.03
N THR A 235 29.23 -16.88 -20.39
CA THR A 235 28.49 -16.89 -21.65
C THR A 235 29.07 -15.86 -22.59
N THR A 236 29.21 -16.21 -23.88
CA THR A 236 29.72 -15.28 -24.89
C THR A 236 28.61 -14.37 -25.38
N TRP A 237 28.88 -13.08 -25.41
CA TRP A 237 28.00 -12.04 -25.94
C TRP A 237 28.65 -11.36 -27.13
N ASP A 238 27.89 -11.14 -28.21
CA ASP A 238 28.28 -10.34 -29.36
C ASP A 238 27.72 -8.91 -29.23
N VAL A 239 28.59 -7.92 -29.28
CA VAL A 239 28.22 -6.49 -29.14
C VAL A 239 28.53 -5.76 -30.43
N TYR A 240 27.52 -5.15 -31.02
CA TYR A 240 27.59 -4.38 -32.26
C TYR A 240 27.40 -2.90 -31.95
N VAL A 241 28.27 -2.06 -32.52
CA VAL A 241 28.11 -0.62 -32.46
C VAL A 241 27.99 -0.06 -33.86
N TYR A 242 26.95 0.70 -34.13
CA TYR A 242 26.69 1.33 -35.42
C TYR A 242 26.58 2.85 -35.27
N THR A 243 27.03 3.60 -36.28
CA THR A 243 26.78 5.02 -36.36
C THR A 243 25.37 5.29 -36.86
N THR A 244 24.75 6.36 -36.36
CA THR A 244 23.42 6.81 -36.79
C THR A 244 23.37 8.34 -36.88
N GLU A 245 22.58 8.85 -37.81
CA GLU A 245 22.23 10.29 -37.87
C GLU A 245 21.05 10.65 -36.97
N ARG A 246 20.43 9.64 -36.38
CA ARG A 246 19.28 9.85 -35.47
C ARG A 246 19.77 10.44 -34.16
N THR A 247 19.26 11.62 -33.82
CA THR A 247 19.44 12.28 -32.52
C THR A 247 18.18 12.12 -31.68
N ILE A 248 18.33 12.07 -30.36
CA ILE A 248 17.17 12.15 -29.44
C ILE A 248 16.89 13.62 -29.21
N GLU A 249 15.75 14.07 -29.68
CA GLU A 249 15.26 15.40 -29.40
C GLU A 249 14.70 15.44 -27.97
N PRO A 250 15.12 16.41 -27.15
CA PRO A 250 14.53 16.58 -25.84
C PRO A 250 13.07 17.01 -25.96
N THR A 251 12.24 16.51 -25.06
CA THR A 251 10.83 16.90 -24.90
C THR A 251 10.57 17.35 -23.48
N LEU A 252 9.52 18.12 -23.28
CA LEU A 252 9.06 18.55 -21.97
C LEU A 252 7.54 18.41 -21.92
N ASP A 253 7.07 17.65 -20.97
CA ASP A 253 5.67 17.53 -20.59
C ASP A 253 5.48 18.01 -19.15
N VAL A 254 4.37 18.67 -18.87
CA VAL A 254 4.02 19.19 -17.55
C VAL A 254 2.72 18.54 -17.13
N ALA A 255 2.75 17.68 -16.12
CA ALA A 255 1.59 16.94 -15.66
C ALA A 255 1.50 16.93 -14.13
N THR A 256 0.30 16.69 -13.61
CA THR A 256 0.10 16.40 -12.19
C THR A 256 -0.06 14.89 -12.03
N ASN A 257 0.79 14.27 -11.20
CA ASN A 257 0.69 12.84 -10.92
C ASN A 257 -0.49 12.51 -9.98
N GLU A 258 -0.75 11.21 -9.77
CA GLU A 258 -1.85 10.74 -8.92
C GLU A 258 -1.77 11.23 -7.47
N GLN A 259 -0.58 11.55 -6.99
CA GLN A 259 -0.34 12.09 -5.65
C GLN A 259 -0.55 13.62 -5.57
N GLY A 260 -0.79 14.29 -6.68
CA GLY A 260 -1.00 15.74 -6.74
C GLY A 260 0.27 16.58 -6.92
N PHE A 261 1.44 15.95 -7.13
CA PHE A 261 2.67 16.68 -7.45
C PHE A 261 2.72 17.07 -8.91
N THR A 262 3.15 18.29 -9.20
CA THR A 262 3.50 18.68 -10.56
C THR A 262 4.81 18.06 -10.95
N VAL A 263 4.83 17.37 -12.08
CA VAL A 263 5.97 16.64 -12.62
C VAL A 263 6.31 17.18 -14.00
N LEU A 264 7.57 17.55 -14.17
CA LEU A 264 8.15 17.81 -15.50
C LEU A 264 8.81 16.50 -15.95
N SER A 265 8.46 16.04 -17.13
CA SER A 265 9.01 14.79 -17.66
C SER A 265 9.27 14.88 -19.16
N GLY A 266 10.02 13.94 -19.69
CA GLY A 266 10.27 13.88 -21.13
C GLY A 266 11.52 13.12 -21.51
N THR A 267 11.92 13.28 -22.78
CA THR A 267 13.17 12.75 -23.32
C THR A 267 14.32 13.74 -23.12
N ARG A 268 15.52 13.24 -22.97
CA ARG A 268 16.78 13.99 -22.92
C ARG A 268 17.82 13.36 -23.84
N PRO A 269 18.75 14.12 -24.41
CA PRO A 269 19.93 13.56 -25.05
C PRO A 269 20.75 12.77 -24.05
N ASN A 270 21.30 11.64 -24.48
CA ASN A 270 22.12 10.80 -23.60
C ASN A 270 23.34 11.58 -23.05
N GLY A 271 23.69 11.32 -21.79
CA GLY A 271 24.80 11.99 -21.11
C GLY A 271 24.54 13.44 -20.67
N ILE A 272 23.39 14.03 -21.03
CA ILE A 272 23.03 15.39 -20.60
C ILE A 272 22.08 15.33 -19.41
N ILE A 273 22.50 15.88 -18.27
CA ILE A 273 21.65 16.07 -17.11
C ILE A 273 20.90 17.39 -17.28
N PRO A 274 19.56 17.38 -17.30
CA PRO A 274 18.79 18.60 -17.47
C PRO A 274 18.87 19.52 -16.25
N THR A 275 18.81 20.84 -16.48
CA THR A 275 18.61 21.83 -15.44
C THR A 275 17.22 22.41 -15.60
N ALA A 276 16.41 22.37 -14.53
CA ALA A 276 15.08 22.96 -14.54
C ALA A 276 15.04 24.25 -13.73
N GLU A 277 14.22 25.18 -14.17
CA GLU A 277 13.96 26.42 -13.49
C GLU A 277 12.45 26.72 -13.53
N TYR A 278 11.97 27.40 -12.49
CA TYR A 278 10.59 27.87 -12.41
C TYR A 278 10.53 29.31 -11.92
N ARG A 279 9.41 29.98 -12.17
CA ARG A 279 9.10 31.29 -11.59
C ARG A 279 7.59 31.43 -11.39
N ALA A 280 7.19 32.14 -10.36
CA ALA A 280 5.80 32.51 -10.16
C ALA A 280 5.35 33.59 -11.16
N GLU A 281 4.06 33.65 -11.43
CA GLU A 281 3.46 34.74 -12.20
C GLU A 281 3.75 36.09 -11.52
N GLY A 282 4.21 37.06 -12.32
CA GLY A 282 4.60 38.40 -11.85
C GLY A 282 6.03 38.50 -11.33
N GLU A 283 6.77 37.40 -11.18
CA GLU A 283 8.20 37.42 -10.87
C GLU A 283 9.03 37.49 -12.16
N GLU A 284 10.15 38.21 -12.11
CA GLU A 284 11.09 38.30 -13.24
C GLU A 284 12.23 37.30 -13.13
N THR A 285 12.54 36.85 -11.90
CA THR A 285 13.68 35.97 -11.61
C THR A 285 13.26 34.48 -11.67
N TRP A 286 14.14 33.68 -12.27
CA TRP A 286 13.99 32.23 -12.31
C TRP A 286 14.68 31.59 -11.11
N THR A 287 14.01 30.65 -10.48
CA THR A 287 14.55 29.82 -9.39
C THR A 287 14.96 28.47 -9.96
N THR A 288 16.21 28.07 -9.74
CA THR A 288 16.72 26.78 -10.18
C THR A 288 16.20 25.67 -9.26
N VAL A 289 15.70 24.60 -9.86
CA VAL A 289 15.29 23.39 -9.13
C VAL A 289 16.51 22.69 -8.54
N ALA A 290 16.39 22.24 -7.31
CA ALA A 290 17.45 21.52 -6.63
C ALA A 290 17.83 20.22 -7.39
N PRO A 291 19.12 19.95 -7.61
CA PRO A 291 19.57 18.80 -8.41
C PRO A 291 19.08 17.44 -7.92
N GLU A 292 18.85 17.29 -6.62
CA GLU A 292 18.32 16.08 -6.00
C GLU A 292 16.87 15.75 -6.38
N LEU A 293 16.14 16.72 -6.92
CA LEU A 293 14.78 16.51 -7.45
C LEU A 293 14.78 16.03 -8.91
N VAL A 294 15.95 16.05 -9.57
CA VAL A 294 16.09 15.57 -10.95
C VAL A 294 16.37 14.09 -10.94
N LYS A 295 15.40 13.30 -11.34
CA LYS A 295 15.52 11.85 -11.50
C LYS A 295 15.77 11.52 -12.96
N LEU A 296 16.61 10.51 -13.19
CA LEU A 296 16.95 10.02 -14.51
C LEU A 296 16.58 8.52 -14.62
N PRO A 297 15.28 8.22 -14.87
CA PRO A 297 14.80 6.83 -14.90
C PRO A 297 15.50 5.98 -15.95
N THR A 298 15.91 6.58 -17.06
CA THR A 298 16.71 5.94 -18.11
C THR A 298 17.83 6.86 -18.61
N SER A 299 18.72 6.35 -19.48
CA SER A 299 19.75 7.17 -20.12
C SER A 299 19.18 8.31 -20.98
N THR A 300 17.91 8.23 -21.37
CA THR A 300 17.24 9.14 -22.29
C THR A 300 15.94 9.72 -21.79
N SER A 301 15.59 9.53 -20.52
CA SER A 301 14.42 10.14 -19.88
C SER A 301 14.82 10.91 -18.63
N TYR A 302 13.96 11.83 -18.23
CA TYR A 302 14.08 12.55 -16.96
C TYR A 302 12.70 12.78 -16.34
N GLU A 303 12.70 12.98 -15.05
CA GLU A 303 11.53 13.32 -14.25
C GLU A 303 11.94 14.28 -13.14
N ILE A 304 11.19 15.36 -12.94
CA ILE A 304 11.42 16.36 -11.92
C ILE A 304 10.09 16.65 -11.24
N ALA A 305 9.98 16.31 -9.96
CA ALA A 305 8.76 16.53 -9.19
C ALA A 305 8.92 17.74 -8.27
N PHE A 306 7.96 18.68 -8.32
CA PHE A 306 7.89 19.78 -7.37
C PHE A 306 7.08 19.36 -6.13
N ASP A 307 7.59 19.66 -4.95
CA ASP A 307 6.97 19.30 -3.67
C ASP A 307 6.77 20.50 -2.70
N ALA A 308 7.16 21.70 -3.09
CA ALA A 308 7.21 22.87 -2.21
C ALA A 308 6.75 24.18 -2.86
N LEU A 309 5.85 24.11 -3.83
CA LEU A 309 5.24 25.30 -4.44
C LEU A 309 3.94 25.66 -3.71
N HIS A 310 3.45 26.87 -3.94
CA HIS A 310 2.20 27.34 -3.36
C HIS A 310 1.01 27.08 -4.29
N ASN A 311 -0.14 26.75 -3.71
CA ASN A 311 -1.40 26.69 -4.46
C ASN A 311 -1.83 28.10 -4.92
N ASP A 312 -2.74 28.12 -5.90
CA ASP A 312 -3.36 29.35 -6.39
C ASP A 312 -2.42 30.37 -7.06
N ILE A 313 -1.17 29.98 -7.28
CA ILE A 313 -0.18 30.75 -8.04
C ILE A 313 0.09 30.02 -9.36
N GLN A 314 0.05 30.76 -10.47
CA GLN A 314 0.48 30.23 -11.75
C GLN A 314 2.01 30.24 -11.82
N TYR A 315 2.59 29.12 -12.21
CA TYR A 315 4.03 28.97 -12.40
C TYR A 315 4.35 28.75 -13.86
N TYR A 316 5.49 29.28 -14.26
CA TYR A 316 6.15 29.01 -15.53
C TYR A 316 7.38 28.14 -15.25
N CYS A 317 7.68 27.22 -16.15
CA CYS A 317 8.87 26.38 -16.04
C CYS A 317 9.64 26.31 -17.36
N ARG A 318 10.91 25.99 -17.24
CA ARG A 318 11.78 25.68 -18.39
C ARG A 318 12.80 24.63 -18.00
N VAL A 319 13.21 23.85 -18.99
CA VAL A 319 14.22 22.81 -18.80
C VAL A 319 15.30 23.00 -19.87
N THR A 320 16.55 23.03 -19.45
CA THR A 320 17.71 23.26 -20.30
C THR A 320 18.53 21.99 -20.42
N PHE A 321 18.87 21.63 -21.66
CA PHE A 321 19.67 20.47 -22.06
C PHE A 321 20.89 20.96 -22.84
N GLY A 322 22.01 21.21 -22.16
CA GLY A 322 23.15 21.86 -22.79
C GLY A 322 22.78 23.22 -23.35
N ASP A 323 22.80 23.36 -24.68
CA ASP A 323 22.49 24.64 -25.36
C ASP A 323 20.99 24.81 -25.68
N LYS A 324 20.17 23.77 -25.48
CA LYS A 324 18.75 23.77 -25.82
C LYS A 324 17.88 23.95 -24.58
N THR A 325 17.04 24.98 -24.60
CA THR A 325 16.03 25.23 -23.55
C THR A 325 14.64 25.01 -24.11
N LEU A 326 13.81 24.27 -23.37
CA LEU A 326 12.39 24.10 -23.63
C LEU A 326 11.60 24.82 -22.54
N GLU A 327 10.55 25.54 -22.95
CA GLU A 327 9.58 26.15 -22.03
C GLU A 327 8.37 25.22 -21.93
N GLY A 328 7.92 24.98 -20.67
CA GLY A 328 6.74 24.18 -20.39
C GLY A 328 5.47 25.01 -20.42
N GLU A 329 4.33 24.36 -20.54
CA GLU A 329 3.04 25.01 -20.35
C GLU A 329 2.92 25.53 -18.91
N PRO A 330 2.31 26.72 -18.73
CA PRO A 330 2.06 27.25 -17.39
C PRO A 330 1.17 26.30 -16.58
N PHE A 331 1.46 26.16 -15.29
CA PHE A 331 0.73 25.24 -14.42
C PHE A 331 0.40 25.87 -13.06
N TYR A 332 -0.61 25.29 -12.37
CA TYR A 332 -0.90 25.56 -10.98
C TYR A 332 -0.44 24.36 -10.15
N PHE A 333 0.26 24.62 -9.06
CA PHE A 333 0.67 23.55 -8.15
C PHE A 333 -0.55 23.10 -7.33
N VAL A 334 -0.81 21.80 -7.31
CA VAL A 334 -1.91 21.21 -6.54
C VAL A 334 -1.41 20.76 -5.18
N GLY A 335 -0.28 20.08 -5.12
CA GLY A 335 0.28 19.43 -3.93
C GLY A 335 -0.43 18.12 -3.59
N GLU A 336 0.17 17.32 -2.71
CA GLU A 336 -0.39 16.06 -2.23
C GLU A 336 -1.73 16.30 -1.51
N GLN A 337 -2.77 15.58 -1.90
CA GLN A 337 -4.12 15.74 -1.36
C GLN A 337 -4.59 14.47 -0.64
N LEU A 338 -5.64 14.60 0.18
CA LEU A 338 -6.28 13.49 0.86
C LEU A 338 -7.15 12.69 -0.12
N LYS A 339 -7.03 11.37 -0.12
CA LYS A 339 -7.89 10.51 -0.96
C LYS A 339 -9.34 10.57 -0.45
N ASN A 340 -10.31 10.54 -1.37
CA ASN A 340 -11.75 10.62 -1.07
C ASN A 340 -12.11 11.76 -0.08
N SER A 341 -11.50 12.92 -0.27
CA SER A 341 -11.62 14.07 0.63
C SER A 341 -12.98 14.79 0.54
N SER A 342 -13.73 14.57 -0.53
CA SER A 342 -15.12 15.01 -0.75
C SER A 342 -16.15 13.92 -0.38
N PHE A 343 -15.73 12.81 0.19
CA PHE A 343 -16.58 11.72 0.67
C PHE A 343 -17.61 11.19 -0.34
N GLU A 344 -17.29 11.20 -1.62
CA GLU A 344 -18.15 10.67 -2.67
C GLU A 344 -18.25 9.14 -2.64
N ASN A 345 -17.17 8.46 -2.22
CA ASN A 345 -17.07 7.01 -2.24
C ASN A 345 -17.40 6.41 -0.89
N TRP A 346 -18.45 5.59 -0.87
CA TRP A 346 -18.88 4.82 0.31
C TRP A 346 -19.28 3.41 -0.10
N GLN A 347 -19.07 2.46 0.79
CA GLN A 347 -19.68 1.15 0.70
C GLN A 347 -20.46 0.83 1.97
N ILE A 348 -21.46 -0.04 1.85
CA ILE A 348 -22.28 -0.51 2.96
C ILE A 348 -22.12 -2.01 3.06
N LYS A 349 -21.66 -2.50 4.22
CA LYS A 349 -21.54 -3.93 4.53
C LYS A 349 -22.46 -4.32 5.68
N GLY A 350 -22.56 -5.61 5.96
CA GLY A 350 -23.42 -6.13 7.02
C GLY A 350 -24.87 -6.37 6.57
N ASP A 351 -25.77 -6.54 7.54
CA ASP A 351 -27.18 -6.79 7.29
C ASP A 351 -28.02 -5.49 7.33
N GLU A 352 -29.23 -5.56 6.82
CA GLU A 352 -30.16 -4.41 6.79
C GLU A 352 -30.48 -3.81 8.18
N LYS A 353 -30.33 -4.59 9.25
CA LYS A 353 -30.62 -4.15 10.61
C LYS A 353 -29.48 -3.36 11.22
N ARG A 354 -28.23 -3.65 10.79
CA ARG A 354 -27.02 -3.02 11.29
C ARG A 354 -26.04 -2.72 10.15
N PRO A 355 -26.41 -1.87 9.20
CA PRO A 355 -25.54 -1.56 8.07
C PRO A 355 -24.26 -0.87 8.58
N LEU A 356 -23.12 -1.40 8.15
CA LEU A 356 -21.79 -0.84 8.41
C LEU A 356 -21.41 0.08 7.24
N TYR A 357 -21.46 1.37 7.48
CA TYR A 357 -21.04 2.38 6.52
C TYR A 357 -19.52 2.57 6.59
N LEU A 358 -18.86 2.47 5.44
CA LEU A 358 -17.41 2.59 5.28
C LEU A 358 -17.10 3.69 4.26
N PRO A 359 -16.23 4.66 4.60
CA PRO A 359 -15.96 5.84 3.77
C PRO A 359 -14.93 5.57 2.66
N TRP A 360 -15.14 4.52 1.89
CA TRP A 360 -14.39 4.17 0.67
C TRP A 360 -15.22 3.29 -0.25
N GLY A 361 -14.93 3.32 -1.56
CA GLY A 361 -15.61 2.52 -2.58
C GLY A 361 -15.24 1.05 -2.53
N GLU A 362 -16.02 0.22 -3.22
CA GLU A 362 -15.73 -1.20 -3.37
C GLU A 362 -14.45 -1.41 -4.20
N GLY A 363 -13.49 -2.16 -3.67
CA GLY A 363 -12.19 -2.39 -4.31
C GLY A 363 -11.17 -1.28 -4.09
N GLU A 364 -11.52 -0.19 -3.42
CA GLU A 364 -10.58 0.88 -3.07
C GLU A 364 -9.82 0.56 -1.77
N GLU A 365 -8.57 0.99 -1.69
CA GLU A 365 -7.83 0.98 -0.43
C GLU A 365 -8.40 1.99 0.55
N PRO A 366 -8.71 1.58 1.80
CA PRO A 366 -9.21 2.48 2.81
C PRO A 366 -8.22 3.59 3.13
N PHE A 367 -8.61 4.85 2.93
CA PHE A 367 -7.84 6.01 3.41
C PHE A 367 -8.42 6.55 4.72
N TRP A 368 -9.74 6.64 4.79
CA TRP A 368 -10.51 7.03 5.95
C TRP A 368 -11.14 5.82 6.64
N ASP A 369 -11.44 5.94 7.93
CA ASP A 369 -12.26 4.98 8.66
C ASP A 369 -13.08 5.69 9.74
N THR A 370 -13.93 4.94 10.43
CA THR A 370 -14.89 5.46 11.41
C THR A 370 -14.99 4.55 12.64
N GLY A 371 -15.64 5.03 13.70
CA GLY A 371 -16.03 4.20 14.84
C GLY A 371 -17.17 3.22 14.59
N ASN A 372 -17.71 3.16 13.38
CA ASN A 372 -18.86 2.31 13.03
C ASN A 372 -18.65 0.83 13.31
N HIS A 373 -17.42 0.32 13.14
CA HIS A 373 -17.09 -1.07 13.44
C HIS A 373 -17.44 -1.45 14.90
N GLY A 374 -17.15 -0.54 15.84
CA GLY A 374 -17.54 -0.71 17.23
C GLY A 374 -19.04 -0.50 17.45
N ALA A 375 -19.61 0.52 16.83
CA ALA A 375 -21.02 0.91 16.97
C ALA A 375 -21.98 -0.20 16.49
N THR A 376 -21.70 -0.82 15.37
CA THR A 376 -22.53 -1.88 14.76
C THR A 376 -22.50 -3.21 15.49
N THR A 377 -21.56 -3.43 16.41
CA THR A 377 -21.58 -4.64 17.25
C THR A 377 -22.83 -4.75 18.11
N VAL A 378 -23.35 -3.63 18.58
CA VAL A 378 -24.53 -3.58 19.49
C VAL A 378 -25.65 -2.65 19.01
N GLY A 379 -25.37 -1.77 18.05
CA GLY A 379 -26.31 -0.76 17.56
C GLY A 379 -26.17 -0.52 16.05
N ALA A 380 -26.32 0.72 15.63
CA ALA A 380 -26.23 1.13 14.23
C ALA A 380 -25.06 2.09 14.02
N SER A 381 -24.58 2.19 12.79
CA SER A 381 -23.63 3.20 12.37
C SER A 381 -24.08 4.61 12.76
N ASN A 382 -23.15 5.40 13.24
CA ASN A 382 -23.36 6.79 13.61
C ASN A 382 -22.49 7.77 12.81
N SER A 383 -21.72 7.27 11.90
CA SER A 383 -20.99 7.99 10.85
C SER A 383 -21.45 7.42 9.51
N THR A 384 -22.17 8.22 8.74
CA THR A 384 -22.80 7.82 7.47
C THR A 384 -22.58 8.91 6.43
N TYR A 385 -23.11 8.76 5.24
CA TYR A 385 -23.22 9.85 4.29
C TYR A 385 -24.67 10.29 4.13
N ALA A 386 -24.88 11.48 3.62
CA ALA A 386 -26.13 11.96 3.06
C ALA A 386 -25.87 12.66 1.73
N GLU A 387 -26.92 12.82 0.96
CA GLU A 387 -26.88 13.50 -0.33
C GLU A 387 -27.99 14.55 -0.38
N GLU A 388 -27.65 15.77 -0.71
CA GLU A 388 -28.57 16.90 -0.79
C GLU A 388 -28.12 17.80 -1.95
N ASP A 389 -29.02 18.11 -2.86
CA ASP A 389 -28.79 18.96 -4.03
C ASP A 389 -27.60 18.50 -4.91
N GLY A 390 -27.39 17.18 -5.02
CA GLY A 390 -26.31 16.59 -5.79
C GLY A 390 -24.94 16.61 -5.10
N ARG A 391 -24.88 17.05 -3.85
CA ARG A 391 -23.69 17.04 -3.01
C ARG A 391 -23.79 15.89 -2.01
N ARG A 392 -22.80 14.99 -2.04
CA ARG A 392 -22.65 13.94 -1.02
C ARG A 392 -21.65 14.41 0.02
N TYR A 393 -21.89 14.08 1.28
CA TYR A 393 -21.07 14.52 2.40
C TYR A 393 -21.12 13.54 3.55
N ALA A 394 -20.13 13.57 4.44
CA ALA A 394 -20.14 12.75 5.64
C ALA A 394 -21.07 13.33 6.72
N CYS A 395 -21.91 12.46 7.30
CA CYS A 395 -22.81 12.75 8.41
C CYS A 395 -22.32 12.05 9.68
N LEU A 396 -21.80 12.82 10.63
CA LEU A 396 -21.25 12.32 11.88
C LEU A 396 -22.19 12.68 13.02
N GLN A 397 -22.90 11.69 13.57
CA GLN A 397 -23.91 11.94 14.61
C GLN A 397 -23.51 11.31 15.94
N SER A 398 -23.49 12.07 16.99
CA SER A 398 -23.34 11.56 18.35
C SER A 398 -24.60 10.83 18.80
N LYS A 399 -24.46 9.62 19.34
CA LYS A 399 -25.55 8.76 19.80
C LYS A 399 -25.19 8.05 21.11
N TYR A 400 -26.20 7.74 21.92
CA TYR A 400 -26.02 6.75 22.97
C TYR A 400 -26.34 5.37 22.40
N ILE A 401 -25.32 4.57 22.15
CA ILE A 401 -25.45 3.27 21.50
C ILE A 401 -25.58 2.20 22.58
N VAL A 402 -26.83 1.87 22.92
CA VAL A 402 -27.29 0.82 23.86
C VAL A 402 -26.63 0.89 25.23
N ILE A 403 -25.30 0.90 25.32
CA ILE A 403 -24.54 0.83 26.59
C ILE A 403 -23.60 2.01 26.81
N LYS A 404 -23.30 2.80 25.77
CA LYS A 404 -22.24 3.80 25.82
C LYS A 404 -22.53 4.96 24.85
N PHE A 405 -22.08 6.15 25.24
CA PHE A 405 -22.05 7.28 24.32
C PHE A 405 -20.97 7.04 23.24
N ALA A 406 -21.29 7.34 21.98
CA ALA A 406 -20.36 7.30 20.87
C ALA A 406 -20.52 8.55 20.01
N ALA A 407 -19.48 9.33 19.89
CA ALA A 407 -19.42 10.42 18.93
C ALA A 407 -19.35 9.86 17.49
N GLY A 408 -20.11 10.46 16.56
CA GLY A 408 -19.89 10.24 15.15
C GLY A 408 -18.53 10.82 14.78
N ASN A 409 -17.69 10.03 14.12
CA ASN A 409 -16.34 10.43 13.75
C ASN A 409 -15.90 9.85 12.41
N ILE A 410 -14.93 10.50 11.80
CA ILE A 410 -14.17 10.01 10.65
C ILE A 410 -12.72 10.39 10.82
N PHE A 411 -11.80 9.52 10.45
CA PHE A 411 -10.36 9.73 10.62
C PHE A 411 -9.54 9.06 9.53
N THR A 412 -8.39 9.62 9.22
CA THR A 412 -7.41 8.95 8.36
C THR A 412 -6.73 7.84 9.14
N GLY A 413 -6.92 6.61 8.70
CA GLY A 413 -6.43 5.44 9.42
C GLY A 413 -7.32 4.22 9.27
N SER A 414 -7.31 3.32 10.27
CA SER A 414 -8.08 2.09 10.26
C SER A 414 -8.59 1.72 11.66
N TYR A 415 -9.77 1.16 11.73
CA TYR A 415 -10.28 0.51 12.94
C TYR A 415 -9.66 -0.88 13.07
N LEU A 416 -8.90 -1.14 14.12
CA LEU A 416 -8.17 -2.39 14.30
C LEU A 416 -8.96 -3.45 15.05
N ALA A 417 -9.63 -3.05 16.14
CA ALA A 417 -10.36 -3.99 16.99
C ALA A 417 -11.35 -3.30 17.94
N THR A 418 -12.35 -4.06 18.37
CA THR A 418 -13.18 -3.72 19.53
C THR A 418 -12.61 -4.43 20.76
N ASP A 419 -12.32 -3.70 21.83
CA ASP A 419 -11.83 -4.22 23.10
C ASP A 419 -12.88 -3.96 24.20
N GLY A 420 -13.73 -4.95 24.44
CA GLY A 420 -14.94 -4.78 25.26
C GLY A 420 -15.93 -3.82 24.59
N SER A 421 -16.15 -2.66 25.22
CA SER A 421 -16.94 -1.56 24.64
C SER A 421 -16.09 -0.40 24.13
N ASN A 422 -14.78 -0.63 23.93
CA ASN A 422 -13.80 0.39 23.56
C ASN A 422 -13.18 0.10 22.20
N GLY A 423 -12.68 1.13 21.52
CA GLY A 423 -12.00 1.00 20.24
C GLY A 423 -10.49 0.92 20.38
N VAL A 424 -9.89 0.15 19.50
CA VAL A 424 -8.46 0.20 19.18
C VAL A 424 -8.35 0.60 17.72
N LEU A 425 -7.66 1.72 17.47
CA LEU A 425 -7.60 2.34 16.15
C LEU A 425 -6.14 2.59 15.78
N SER A 426 -5.88 2.55 14.49
CA SER A 426 -4.63 3.02 13.90
C SER A 426 -4.91 4.37 13.26
N PHE A 427 -4.35 5.43 13.79
CA PHE A 427 -4.40 6.74 13.16
C PHE A 427 -3.19 6.94 12.26
N GLY A 428 -3.39 7.66 11.17
CA GLY A 428 -2.37 8.05 10.24
C GLY A 428 -2.36 7.26 8.94
N ARG A 429 -2.00 7.99 7.88
CA ARG A 429 -1.72 7.46 6.55
C ARG A 429 -0.37 8.00 6.09
N PRO A 430 0.38 7.27 5.25
CA PRO A 430 1.62 7.76 4.67
C PRO A 430 1.41 9.12 3.99
N PHE A 431 2.27 10.07 4.30
CA PHE A 431 2.18 11.43 3.79
C PHE A 431 3.51 12.16 4.04
N THR A 432 4.06 12.79 3.02
CA THR A 432 5.41 13.36 3.10
C THR A 432 5.48 14.87 2.86
N SER A 433 4.36 15.49 2.50
CA SER A 433 4.30 16.92 2.17
C SER A 433 4.03 17.81 3.40
N ARG A 434 4.19 19.11 3.23
CA ARG A 434 4.06 20.11 4.32
C ARG A 434 3.06 21.20 3.94
N PRO A 435 1.74 20.90 3.90
CA PRO A 435 0.72 21.90 3.65
C PRO A 435 0.71 22.97 4.74
N GLN A 436 0.43 24.20 4.39
CA GLN A 436 0.32 25.31 5.34
C GLN A 436 -1.03 25.34 6.04
N ARG A 437 -2.09 24.92 5.33
CA ARG A 437 -3.47 24.98 5.80
C ARG A 437 -4.26 23.76 5.34
N MET A 438 -5.32 23.48 6.04
CA MET A 438 -6.38 22.56 5.62
C MET A 438 -7.70 23.29 5.59
N THR A 439 -8.43 23.23 4.48
CA THR A 439 -9.79 23.76 4.37
C THR A 439 -10.80 22.65 4.27
N PHE A 440 -12.05 22.93 4.64
CA PHE A 440 -13.20 22.02 4.51
C PHE A 440 -14.50 22.80 4.66
N ASP A 441 -15.59 22.20 4.19
CA ASP A 441 -16.92 22.73 4.39
C ASP A 441 -17.63 21.96 5.49
N PHE A 442 -18.40 22.68 6.34
CA PHE A 442 -19.13 22.03 7.42
C PHE A 442 -20.46 22.70 7.76
N GLN A 443 -21.35 21.92 8.36
CA GLN A 443 -22.50 22.35 9.14
C GLN A 443 -22.45 21.65 10.49
N TYR A 444 -22.90 22.30 11.54
CA TYR A 444 -22.92 21.70 12.87
C TYR A 444 -24.23 22.02 13.60
N LYS A 445 -24.81 21.01 14.24
CA LYS A 445 -25.88 21.16 15.19
C LYS A 445 -25.39 20.66 16.55
N SER A 446 -25.30 21.60 17.51
CA SER A 446 -24.93 21.28 18.88
C SER A 446 -26.09 20.65 19.64
N SER A 447 -25.80 19.80 20.60
CA SER A 447 -26.76 19.39 21.63
C SER A 447 -26.14 19.51 23.03
N THR A 448 -26.96 19.44 24.06
CA THR A 448 -26.49 19.57 25.45
C THR A 448 -25.70 18.33 25.86
N ILE A 449 -24.57 18.51 26.51
CA ILE A 449 -23.76 17.41 27.06
C ILE A 449 -24.51 16.80 28.25
N THR A 450 -25.04 15.60 28.05
CA THR A 450 -25.82 14.84 29.05
C THR A 450 -25.35 13.41 29.18
N ARG A 451 -24.39 12.98 28.37
CA ARG A 451 -23.96 11.58 28.29
C ARG A 451 -22.46 11.40 28.52
N THR A 452 -22.15 10.26 29.10
CA THR A 452 -20.80 9.74 29.25
C THR A 452 -20.80 8.23 28.97
N GLY A 453 -19.62 7.63 28.76
CA GLY A 453 -19.48 6.20 28.55
C GLY A 453 -19.82 5.29 29.71
N GLY A 454 -20.08 5.85 30.89
CA GLY A 454 -20.53 5.11 32.09
C GLY A 454 -19.45 4.28 32.79
N GLU A 455 -18.23 4.24 32.29
CA GLU A 455 -17.11 3.48 32.88
C GLU A 455 -16.41 4.33 33.96
N TRP A 456 -16.84 4.18 35.20
CA TRP A 456 -16.34 4.96 36.35
C TRP A 456 -15.35 4.19 37.23
N GLN A 457 -15.03 2.95 36.91
CA GLN A 457 -14.37 2.02 37.82
C GLN A 457 -12.86 2.05 37.74
N ASN A 458 -12.25 2.50 38.83
CA ASN A 458 -10.86 2.18 39.26
C ASN A 458 -9.69 2.40 38.28
N ALA A 459 -9.89 2.95 37.09
CA ALA A 459 -8.87 3.27 36.14
C ALA A 459 -8.69 4.77 36.00
N TRP A 460 -7.47 5.21 35.74
CA TRP A 460 -7.13 6.61 35.53
C TRP A 460 -8.01 7.27 34.45
N GLY A 461 -8.21 6.59 33.32
CA GLY A 461 -9.06 7.07 32.23
C GLY A 461 -10.54 7.22 32.63
N ALA A 462 -11.08 6.33 33.46
CA ALA A 462 -12.45 6.44 33.98
C ALA A 462 -12.59 7.65 34.91
N TYR A 463 -11.59 7.91 35.73
CA TYR A 463 -11.57 9.11 36.59
C TYR A 463 -11.57 10.39 35.76
N ILE A 464 -10.72 10.49 34.76
CA ILE A 464 -10.69 11.64 33.85
C ILE A 464 -12.03 11.80 33.13
N THR A 465 -12.62 10.73 32.63
CA THR A 465 -13.93 10.76 31.95
C THR A 465 -15.04 11.31 32.86
N ARG A 466 -15.08 10.86 34.10
CA ARG A 466 -16.05 11.36 35.09
C ARG A 466 -15.86 12.83 35.42
N GLN A 467 -14.63 13.22 35.74
CA GLN A 467 -14.29 14.59 36.08
C GLN A 467 -14.60 15.55 34.92
N LEU A 468 -14.25 15.14 33.70
CA LEU A 468 -14.56 15.89 32.48
C LEU A 468 -16.07 16.04 32.30
N TYR A 469 -16.83 14.97 32.45
CA TYR A 469 -18.29 15.02 32.34
C TYR A 469 -18.93 15.96 33.37
N GLU A 470 -18.55 15.87 34.64
CA GLU A 470 -19.10 16.73 35.71
C GLU A 470 -18.80 18.23 35.41
N GLY A 471 -17.63 18.53 34.83
CA GLY A 471 -17.28 19.89 34.43
C GLY A 471 -18.01 20.42 33.19
N LEU A 472 -18.50 19.53 32.33
CA LEU A 472 -19.12 19.86 31.04
C LEU A 472 -20.64 19.67 31.02
N LYS A 473 -21.19 18.90 31.92
CA LYS A 473 -22.63 18.59 32.02
C LYS A 473 -23.51 19.84 31.92
N GLY A 474 -24.48 19.77 31.04
CA GLY A 474 -25.43 20.87 30.81
C GLY A 474 -24.91 21.99 29.90
N ARG A 475 -23.66 21.93 29.44
CA ARG A 475 -23.12 22.87 28.45
C ARG A 475 -23.41 22.41 27.03
N PRO A 476 -23.44 23.31 26.05
CA PRO A 476 -23.45 22.92 24.63
C PRO A 476 -22.24 22.06 24.28
N ASP A 477 -22.46 21.02 23.50
CA ASP A 477 -21.40 20.21 22.91
C ASP A 477 -20.71 20.95 21.77
N SER A 478 -19.55 20.49 21.37
CA SER A 478 -18.75 21.09 20.28
C SER A 478 -18.24 20.01 19.34
N CYS A 479 -18.33 20.25 18.04
CA CYS A 479 -17.54 19.45 17.10
C CYS A 479 -16.06 19.80 17.19
N ASN A 480 -15.24 18.89 16.68
CA ASN A 480 -13.80 19.04 16.61
C ASN A 480 -13.25 18.50 15.31
N VAL A 481 -12.44 19.29 14.63
CA VAL A 481 -11.70 18.87 13.44
C VAL A 481 -10.24 19.23 13.66
N TYR A 482 -9.34 18.29 13.46
CA TYR A 482 -7.91 18.56 13.58
C TYR A 482 -7.09 17.82 12.54
N ILE A 483 -5.92 18.36 12.27
CA ILE A 483 -4.88 17.79 11.46
C ILE A 483 -3.58 17.70 12.27
N ALA A 484 -2.89 16.58 12.15
CA ALA A 484 -1.57 16.37 12.73
C ALA A 484 -0.65 15.72 11.70
N LEU A 485 0.56 16.23 11.60
CA LEU A 485 1.64 15.71 10.78
C LEU A 485 2.75 15.23 11.69
N GLY A 486 3.30 14.06 11.44
CA GLY A 486 4.37 13.53 12.28
C GLY A 486 5.23 12.48 11.59
N ASP A 487 6.34 12.15 12.24
CA ASP A 487 7.29 11.12 11.85
C ASP A 487 7.34 9.99 12.90
N TRP A 488 6.17 9.66 13.46
CA TRP A 488 6.03 8.61 14.49
C TRP A 488 6.63 7.29 14.01
N GLU A 489 7.25 6.55 14.93
CA GLU A 489 7.67 5.19 14.67
C GLU A 489 6.46 4.26 14.80
N PRO A 490 6.14 3.48 13.77
CA PRO A 490 4.99 2.58 13.80
C PRO A 490 5.08 1.54 14.92
N THR A 491 3.93 1.20 15.48
CA THR A 491 3.80 0.14 16.48
C THR A 491 2.93 -0.98 15.94
N THR A 492 3.16 -2.22 16.39
CA THR A 492 2.37 -3.37 15.94
C THR A 492 1.29 -3.72 16.96
N TYR A 493 0.05 -3.86 16.51
CA TYR A 493 -1.05 -4.37 17.30
C TYR A 493 -1.66 -5.61 16.63
N LYS A 494 -1.52 -6.77 17.27
CA LYS A 494 -2.00 -8.07 16.75
C LYS A 494 -1.57 -8.34 15.30
N GLY A 495 -0.29 -8.11 15.00
CA GLY A 495 0.28 -8.32 13.67
C GLY A 495 -0.05 -7.24 12.62
N LYS A 496 -0.76 -6.18 13.00
CA LYS A 496 -1.03 -5.03 12.11
C LYS A 496 -0.19 -3.84 12.53
N GLU A 497 0.49 -3.25 11.59
CA GLU A 497 1.25 -2.03 11.79
C GLU A 497 0.35 -0.82 11.94
N SER A 498 0.70 0.09 12.83
CA SER A 498 -0.05 1.31 13.14
C SER A 498 0.91 2.48 13.26
N PRO A 499 0.81 3.50 12.40
CA PRO A 499 1.59 4.73 12.54
C PRO A 499 1.41 5.40 13.90
N TYR A 500 0.16 5.48 14.39
CA TYR A 500 -0.17 5.98 15.72
C TYR A 500 -1.32 5.17 16.32
N LEU A 501 -1.03 4.37 17.32
CA LEU A 501 -2.02 3.49 17.95
C LEU A 501 -2.89 4.28 18.93
N ILE A 502 -4.20 4.24 18.75
CA ILE A 502 -5.19 4.83 19.66
C ILE A 502 -5.91 3.73 20.43
N LYS A 503 -6.02 3.89 21.74
CA LYS A 503 -6.80 3.03 22.62
C LYS A 503 -7.74 3.86 23.48
N THR A 504 -9.03 3.55 23.45
CA THR A 504 -10.05 4.27 24.23
C THR A 504 -10.48 3.54 25.51
N ARG A 505 -9.85 2.40 25.85
CA ARG A 505 -10.09 1.72 27.12
C ARG A 505 -9.55 2.58 28.26
N PRO A 506 -10.36 2.91 29.29
CA PRO A 506 -9.93 3.79 30.38
C PRO A 506 -8.65 3.37 31.11
N SER A 507 -8.44 2.04 31.30
CA SER A 507 -7.23 1.51 31.94
C SER A 507 -5.98 1.54 31.07
N GLU A 508 -6.15 1.71 29.76
CA GLU A 508 -5.09 1.71 28.75
C GLU A 508 -5.23 2.89 27.81
N LEU A 509 -5.80 3.98 28.30
CA LEU A 509 -6.10 5.17 27.48
C LEU A 509 -4.84 5.69 26.80
N HIS A 510 -4.84 5.69 25.47
CA HIS A 510 -3.77 6.21 24.64
C HIS A 510 -4.38 6.99 23.47
N LEU A 511 -4.34 8.29 23.56
CA LEU A 511 -4.86 9.24 22.57
C LEU A 511 -3.71 10.00 21.92
N LEU A 512 -4.00 10.81 20.91
CA LEU A 512 -2.99 11.65 20.27
C LEU A 512 -2.36 12.61 21.32
N ASP A 513 -1.08 12.41 21.58
CA ASP A 513 -0.32 13.24 22.51
C ASP A 513 0.26 14.45 21.78
N LEU A 514 -0.29 15.62 22.10
CA LEU A 514 0.18 16.88 21.54
C LEU A 514 1.59 17.29 22.04
N ASN A 515 2.13 16.65 23.04
CA ASN A 515 3.51 16.89 23.51
C ASN A 515 4.51 15.88 22.95
N ASN A 516 4.07 14.98 22.08
CA ASN A 516 4.94 13.98 21.46
C ASN A 516 6.00 14.66 20.58
N ASP A 517 7.28 14.28 20.73
CA ASP A 517 8.40 14.86 20.00
C ASP A 517 8.35 14.56 18.48
N HIS A 518 7.63 13.50 18.09
CA HIS A 518 7.40 13.14 16.69
C HIS A 518 6.26 13.91 16.03
N LEU A 519 5.54 14.76 16.77
CA LEU A 519 4.54 15.64 16.20
C LEU A 519 5.23 16.85 15.56
N ILE A 520 5.15 16.95 14.24
CA ILE A 520 5.82 17.97 13.42
C ILE A 520 4.93 19.19 13.20
N GLY A 521 3.66 18.98 12.86
CA GLY A 521 2.69 20.03 12.60
C GLY A 521 1.33 19.70 13.19
N TYR A 522 0.58 20.72 13.62
CA TYR A 522 -0.75 20.55 14.19
C TYR A 522 -1.63 21.79 13.95
N GLY A 523 -2.91 21.52 13.67
CA GLY A 523 -3.94 22.53 13.57
C GLY A 523 -5.29 21.98 14.01
N GLN A 524 -6.17 22.83 14.56
CA GLN A 524 -7.46 22.40 15.10
C GLN A 524 -8.51 23.49 14.96
N MET A 525 -9.76 23.07 14.66
CA MET A 525 -10.98 23.86 14.75
C MET A 525 -11.94 23.21 15.77
N THR A 526 -12.59 24.01 16.59
CA THR A 526 -13.66 23.58 17.49
C THR A 526 -14.85 24.53 17.37
N CYS A 527 -16.05 24.00 17.13
CA CYS A 527 -17.26 24.79 17.04
C CYS A 527 -18.32 24.24 18.00
N GLY A 528 -18.79 25.07 18.92
CA GLY A 528 -19.88 24.76 19.90
C GLY A 528 -21.19 25.49 19.62
N LYS A 529 -21.34 26.12 18.45
CA LYS A 529 -22.53 26.87 18.02
C LYS A 529 -23.21 26.13 16.85
N ASP A 530 -24.51 26.31 16.72
CA ASP A 530 -25.26 25.84 15.57
C ASP A 530 -24.81 26.59 14.31
N VAL A 531 -24.45 25.83 13.27
CA VAL A 531 -24.09 26.30 11.94
C VAL A 531 -25.03 25.60 10.96
N SER A 532 -26.09 26.30 10.56
CA SER A 532 -27.20 25.73 9.77
C SER A 532 -26.99 25.76 8.27
N THR A 533 -26.03 26.55 7.80
CA THR A 533 -25.64 26.63 6.38
C THR A 533 -24.20 26.19 6.22
N TRP A 534 -23.85 25.66 5.06
CA TRP A 534 -22.47 25.30 4.74
C TRP A 534 -21.53 26.49 4.96
N GLN A 535 -20.53 26.29 5.79
CA GLN A 535 -19.46 27.25 6.04
C GLN A 535 -18.15 26.65 5.57
N HIS A 536 -17.37 27.45 4.87
CA HIS A 536 -15.99 27.12 4.52
C HIS A 536 -15.07 27.51 5.68
N GLU A 537 -14.32 26.56 6.20
CA GLU A 537 -13.42 26.75 7.34
C GLU A 537 -11.97 26.49 6.94
N THR A 538 -11.05 27.16 7.61
CA THR A 538 -9.62 27.04 7.39
C THR A 538 -8.90 26.77 8.71
N ILE A 539 -8.11 25.72 8.73
CA ILE A 539 -7.20 25.39 9.84
C ILE A 539 -5.77 25.69 9.41
N GLU A 540 -5.13 26.63 10.08
CA GLU A 540 -3.68 26.88 9.94
C GLU A 540 -2.89 25.77 10.63
N ILE A 541 -1.88 25.21 9.95
CA ILE A 541 -1.01 24.17 10.49
C ILE A 541 0.22 24.81 11.11
N LYS A 542 0.35 24.68 12.42
CA LYS A 542 1.51 25.21 13.16
C LYS A 542 2.60 24.16 13.20
N TYR A 543 3.65 24.39 12.46
CA TYR A 543 4.84 23.55 12.44
C TYR A 543 5.76 23.84 13.63
N ARG A 544 6.35 22.79 14.19
CA ARG A 544 7.26 22.84 15.35
C ARG A 544 8.73 22.77 14.95
N ASN A 545 8.99 22.19 13.79
CA ASN A 545 10.34 21.98 13.25
C ASN A 545 10.29 21.80 11.73
N GLU A 546 11.46 21.67 11.10
CA GLU A 546 11.62 21.52 9.65
C GLU A 546 11.67 20.05 9.18
N ARG A 547 11.45 19.08 10.08
CA ARG A 547 11.48 17.65 9.70
C ARG A 547 10.40 17.33 8.68
N LYS A 548 10.70 16.37 7.78
CA LYS A 548 9.74 15.86 6.81
C LYS A 548 8.76 14.89 7.49
N PRO A 549 7.44 15.06 7.34
CA PRO A 549 6.48 14.10 7.88
C PRO A 549 6.61 12.73 7.20
N LYS A 550 6.24 11.69 7.92
CA LYS A 550 6.00 10.34 7.39
C LYS A 550 4.49 10.04 7.29
N TYR A 551 3.69 10.70 8.12
CA TYR A 551 2.26 10.41 8.27
C TYR A 551 1.43 11.66 8.47
N ILE A 552 0.17 11.58 8.02
CA ILE A 552 -0.88 12.57 8.26
C ILE A 552 -2.03 11.94 9.04
N ILE A 553 -2.51 12.63 10.06
CA ILE A 553 -3.71 12.31 10.82
C ILE A 553 -4.68 13.46 10.62
N VAL A 554 -5.87 13.17 10.10
CA VAL A 554 -7.00 14.09 10.06
C VAL A 554 -8.16 13.41 10.77
N VAL A 555 -8.78 14.10 11.68
CA VAL A 555 -9.93 13.60 12.45
C VAL A 555 -11.02 14.66 12.47
N ALA A 556 -12.25 14.24 12.20
CA ALA A 556 -13.46 15.03 12.42
C ALA A 556 -14.40 14.26 13.35
N SER A 557 -14.93 14.94 14.35
CA SER A 557 -15.82 14.36 15.35
C SER A 557 -16.97 15.31 15.70
N SER A 558 -18.16 14.77 15.81
CA SER A 558 -19.36 15.53 16.22
C SER A 558 -19.38 15.92 17.70
N SER A 559 -18.49 15.32 18.52
CA SER A 559 -18.30 15.66 19.93
C SER A 559 -16.81 15.71 20.26
N LYS A 560 -16.31 16.85 20.72
CA LYS A 560 -14.91 17.10 21.04
C LYS A 560 -14.32 16.10 22.05
N TYR A 561 -15.14 15.67 22.99
CA TYR A 561 -14.74 14.75 24.05
C TYR A 561 -15.22 13.32 23.78
N GLY A 562 -15.48 13.00 22.49
CA GLY A 562 -15.92 11.67 22.06
C GLY A 562 -14.98 10.53 22.45
N ASP A 563 -13.68 10.76 22.45
CA ASP A 563 -12.66 9.78 22.85
C ASP A 563 -12.75 9.42 24.35
N TYR A 564 -13.37 10.30 25.16
CA TYR A 564 -13.70 10.07 26.55
C TYR A 564 -15.16 9.61 26.73
N PHE A 565 -15.85 9.26 25.64
CA PHE A 565 -17.26 8.87 25.64
C PHE A 565 -18.18 9.91 26.30
N THR A 566 -17.84 11.18 26.18
CA THR A 566 -18.56 12.30 26.81
C THR A 566 -19.02 13.27 25.72
N GLY A 567 -20.30 13.63 25.75
CA GLY A 567 -20.88 14.56 24.78
C GLY A 567 -22.38 14.71 24.84
N GLY A 568 -22.92 15.41 23.86
CA GLY A 568 -24.33 15.66 23.63
C GLY A 568 -24.93 14.62 22.68
N GLU A 569 -25.92 13.86 23.16
CA GLU A 569 -26.67 12.94 22.29
C GLU A 569 -27.42 13.74 21.24
N SER A 570 -27.25 13.47 19.98
CA SER A 570 -27.78 14.18 18.80
C SER A 570 -26.94 15.34 18.26
N SER A 571 -25.76 15.63 18.81
CA SER A 571 -24.81 16.50 18.12
C SER A 571 -24.51 15.93 16.74
N LEU A 572 -24.59 16.78 15.70
CA LEU A 572 -24.45 16.36 14.30
C LEU A 572 -23.47 17.29 13.59
N LEU A 573 -22.41 16.71 13.08
CA LEU A 573 -21.47 17.36 12.17
C LEU A 573 -21.68 16.80 10.76
N LYS A 574 -22.00 17.67 9.80
CA LYS A 574 -21.91 17.39 8.38
C LYS A 574 -20.61 17.99 7.90
N ILE A 575 -19.81 17.24 7.13
CA ILE A 575 -18.48 17.70 6.72
C ILE A 575 -18.14 17.18 5.31
N ASP A 576 -17.39 18.00 4.56
CA ASP A 576 -17.11 17.76 3.17
C ASP A 576 -15.88 18.55 2.66
N ASP A 577 -15.41 18.23 1.47
CA ASP A 577 -14.42 18.98 0.68
C ASP A 577 -13.14 19.35 1.44
N PHE A 578 -12.52 18.40 2.10
CA PHE A 578 -11.19 18.62 2.65
C PHE A 578 -10.17 18.91 1.56
N LYS A 579 -9.42 20.00 1.70
CA LYS A 579 -8.35 20.37 0.78
C LYS A 579 -7.12 20.83 1.57
N LEU A 580 -5.97 20.33 1.18
CA LEU A 580 -4.67 20.78 1.70
C LEU A 580 -4.16 21.94 0.85
N ILE A 581 -3.68 23.01 1.49
CA ILE A 581 -3.19 24.24 0.87
C ILE A 581 -1.71 24.38 1.21
N TYR A 582 -0.89 24.61 0.20
CA TYR A 582 0.57 24.70 0.27
C TYR A 582 1.08 26.12 0.17
#